data_b7e9eacbf4710ede37d674613dd342cc
#
_entry.id   b7e9eacbf4710ede37d674613dd342cc
#
_cell.length_a   1.000
_cell.length_b   1.000
_cell.length_c   1.000
_cell.angle_alpha   90.00
_cell.angle_beta   90.00
_cell.angle_gamma   90.00
#
_symmetry.space_group_name_H-M   'P 1'
#
loop_
_entity.id
_entity.type
_entity.pdbx_description
1 polymer ?
#
loop_
_entity_poly.entity_id
_entity_poly.type
_entity_poly.pdbx_seq_one_letter_code
_entity_poly.pdbx_strand_id
1 'polypeptide(L)'
;RLGRYTKGDCLPDTGTIMTQDELKAAVADAAIREIEPHLEKETVLGIGTGSTANLFIDRLGPLRDRFKGAVASSEASAERLKGLGIEVFELNHVGDVPFYIDGADEVNAHLHMIKGGGAALTREKIVAACAKRFICIADGSKYVAQLGNFPLPVEVIPMARSYVARELVKLGAEPVYRQGVLTDNGNHIIDCFNFMIDDPVAMEARINSIVGVVTNGLFAARGADVLLLGKAEGVERTAL
;
A
#
# COMPACT_ATOMS: atom_id res chain seq x y z
N ARG A 1 58.38 28.18 -25.68
CA ARG A 1 58.01 26.75 -25.62
C ARG A 1 56.62 26.68 -24.98
N LEU A 2 55.64 26.32 -25.82
CA LEU A 2 54.24 26.21 -25.50
C LEU A 2 54.00 24.87 -24.78
N GLY A 3 53.50 24.91 -23.55
CA GLY A 3 52.97 23.74 -22.84
C GLY A 3 51.54 23.48 -23.26
N ARG A 4 51.25 22.24 -23.73
CA ARG A 4 49.91 21.79 -24.08
C ARG A 4 49.18 21.39 -22.79
N TYR A 5 48.00 21.99 -22.58
CA TYR A 5 47.02 21.49 -21.61
C TYR A 5 46.25 20.32 -22.23
N THR A 6 46.37 19.14 -21.66
CA THR A 6 45.53 18.01 -21.99
C THR A 6 44.19 18.20 -21.27
N LYS A 7 43.09 18.26 -22.04
CA LYS A 7 41.73 18.16 -21.54
C LYS A 7 41.57 16.80 -20.88
N GLY A 8 41.34 16.78 -19.57
CA GLY A 8 40.85 15.61 -18.86
C GLY A 8 39.43 15.33 -19.32
N ASP A 9 39.19 14.17 -19.90
CA ASP A 9 37.88 13.66 -20.24
C ASP A 9 37.11 13.41 -18.92
N CYS A 10 36.18 14.32 -18.60
CA CYS A 10 35.11 14.03 -17.66
C CYS A 10 34.18 13.03 -18.32
N LEU A 11 34.32 11.75 -17.99
CA LEU A 11 33.29 10.76 -18.27
C LEU A 11 31.99 11.23 -17.58
N PRO A 12 30.86 11.26 -18.29
CA PRO A 12 29.60 11.51 -17.63
C PRO A 12 29.35 10.36 -16.66
N ASP A 13 29.10 10.73 -15.40
CA ASP A 13 28.60 9.82 -14.37
C ASP A 13 27.21 9.35 -14.85
N THR A 14 27.19 8.22 -15.55
CA THR A 14 25.96 7.53 -15.92
C THR A 14 25.41 6.85 -14.68
N GLY A 15 24.90 7.66 -13.75
CA GLY A 15 24.10 7.16 -12.65
C GLY A 15 23.02 6.26 -13.25
N THR A 16 23.10 4.97 -13.00
CA THR A 16 22.13 3.98 -13.47
C THR A 16 20.78 4.37 -12.88
N ILE A 17 19.87 4.90 -13.71
CA ILE A 17 18.51 5.23 -13.28
C ILE A 17 17.83 3.89 -12.94
N MET A 18 17.51 3.69 -11.67
CA MET A 18 16.79 2.49 -11.21
C MET A 18 15.39 2.44 -11.86
N THR A 19 15.06 1.29 -12.37
CA THR A 19 13.70 1.00 -12.87
C THR A 19 12.70 0.96 -11.72
N GLN A 20 11.42 1.13 -12.03
CA GLN A 20 10.35 1.03 -11.02
C GLN A 20 10.38 -0.32 -10.29
N ASP A 21 10.68 -1.41 -10.98
CA ASP A 21 10.76 -2.74 -10.38
C ASP A 21 11.97 -2.87 -9.43
N GLU A 22 13.11 -2.26 -9.77
CA GLU A 22 14.27 -2.19 -8.87
C GLU A 22 13.97 -1.37 -7.62
N LEU A 23 13.23 -0.25 -7.75
CA LEU A 23 12.80 0.56 -6.62
C LEU A 23 11.85 -0.22 -5.69
N LYS A 24 10.88 -0.94 -6.25
CA LYS A 24 9.98 -1.81 -5.47
C LYS A 24 10.76 -2.93 -4.77
N ALA A 25 11.74 -3.51 -5.43
CA ALA A 25 12.63 -4.52 -4.85
C ALA A 25 13.42 -3.94 -3.66
N ALA A 26 13.97 -2.73 -3.82
CA ALA A 26 14.75 -2.06 -2.77
C ALA A 26 13.92 -1.76 -1.52
N VAL A 27 12.67 -1.29 -1.67
CA VAL A 27 11.78 -1.03 -0.51
C VAL A 27 11.30 -2.32 0.15
N ALA A 28 11.12 -3.41 -0.61
CA ALA A 28 10.83 -4.72 -0.05
C ALA A 28 12.00 -5.23 0.81
N ASP A 29 13.24 -5.09 0.32
CA ASP A 29 14.45 -5.43 1.09
C ASP A 29 14.60 -4.54 2.34
N ALA A 30 14.27 -3.25 2.24
CA ALA A 30 14.29 -2.34 3.37
C ALA A 30 13.25 -2.73 4.43
N ALA A 31 12.04 -3.14 4.02
CA ALA A 31 11.01 -3.61 4.93
C ALA A 31 11.43 -4.89 5.67
N ILE A 32 12.11 -5.82 5.01
CA ILE A 32 12.68 -6.99 5.68
C ILE A 32 13.68 -6.56 6.76
N ARG A 33 14.62 -5.66 6.43
CA ARG A 33 15.59 -5.14 7.41
C ARG A 33 14.94 -4.45 8.60
N GLU A 34 13.80 -3.75 8.37
CA GLU A 34 13.05 -3.05 9.43
C GLU A 34 12.41 -4.05 10.42
N ILE A 35 11.85 -5.18 9.93
CA ILE A 35 11.11 -6.12 10.78
C ILE A 35 11.98 -7.29 11.31
N GLU A 36 13.00 -7.70 10.57
CA GLU A 36 13.78 -8.92 10.86
C GLU A 36 14.33 -8.99 12.28
N PRO A 37 14.86 -7.89 12.89
CA PRO A 37 15.34 -7.90 14.28
C PRO A 37 14.26 -8.17 15.32
N HIS A 38 12.99 -8.03 14.94
CA HIS A 38 11.81 -8.14 15.82
C HIS A 38 11.01 -9.42 15.59
N LEU A 39 11.48 -10.30 14.69
CA LEU A 39 10.81 -11.57 14.42
C LEU A 39 11.07 -12.57 15.54
N GLU A 40 9.98 -13.10 16.09
CA GLU A 40 9.98 -14.16 17.09
C GLU A 40 9.11 -15.32 16.61
N LYS A 41 9.28 -16.51 17.19
CA LYS A 41 8.53 -17.72 16.80
C LYS A 41 7.00 -17.56 16.85
N GLU A 42 6.50 -16.69 17.71
CA GLU A 42 5.06 -16.42 17.86
C GLU A 42 4.57 -15.21 17.05
N THR A 43 5.48 -14.52 16.34
CA THR A 43 5.12 -13.35 15.54
C THR A 43 4.18 -13.74 14.40
N VAL A 44 3.05 -13.04 14.27
CA VAL A 44 2.17 -13.09 13.11
C VAL A 44 2.23 -11.74 12.39
N LEU A 45 2.58 -11.76 11.10
CA LEU A 45 2.71 -10.57 10.28
C LEU A 45 1.42 -10.27 9.53
N GLY A 46 1.04 -9.00 9.44
CA GLY A 46 0.01 -8.53 8.52
C GLY A 46 0.62 -8.24 7.15
N ILE A 47 0.05 -8.79 6.10
CA ILE A 47 0.58 -8.71 4.74
C ILE A 47 -0.45 -8.09 3.79
N GLY A 48 0.01 -7.07 3.07
CA GLY A 48 -0.77 -6.35 2.09
C GLY A 48 -0.93 -7.04 0.74
N THR A 49 -1.36 -6.27 -0.25
CA THR A 49 -1.71 -6.74 -1.59
C THR A 49 -1.08 -5.86 -2.68
N GLY A 50 -0.70 -6.46 -3.80
CA GLY A 50 -0.19 -5.75 -4.96
C GLY A 50 1.27 -6.04 -5.26
N SER A 51 1.80 -5.46 -6.36
CA SER A 51 3.11 -5.81 -6.91
C SER A 51 4.27 -5.59 -5.93
N THR A 52 4.25 -4.50 -5.16
CA THR A 52 5.29 -4.21 -4.16
C THR A 52 5.18 -5.15 -2.97
N ALA A 53 3.96 -5.41 -2.48
CA ALA A 53 3.71 -6.38 -1.42
C ALA A 53 4.12 -7.80 -1.83
N ASN A 54 3.90 -8.19 -3.09
CA ASN A 54 4.35 -9.48 -3.61
C ASN A 54 5.87 -9.66 -3.54
N LEU A 55 6.63 -8.61 -3.86
CA LEU A 55 8.09 -8.65 -3.72
C LEU A 55 8.54 -8.79 -2.26
N PHE A 56 7.81 -8.18 -1.32
CA PHE A 56 8.05 -8.38 0.10
C PHE A 56 7.71 -9.81 0.53
N ILE A 57 6.58 -10.37 0.09
CA ILE A 57 6.19 -11.75 0.37
C ILE A 57 7.28 -12.74 -0.07
N ASP A 58 7.83 -12.57 -1.28
CA ASP A 58 8.87 -13.46 -1.80
C ASP A 58 10.12 -13.48 -0.92
N ARG A 59 10.42 -12.35 -0.26
CA ARG A 59 11.56 -12.23 0.67
C ARG A 59 11.31 -12.83 2.04
N LEU A 60 10.07 -13.10 2.40
CA LEU A 60 9.73 -13.82 3.63
C LEU A 60 10.03 -15.32 3.55
N GLY A 61 10.06 -15.90 2.35
CA GLY A 61 10.30 -17.33 2.16
C GLY A 61 11.53 -17.87 2.92
N PRO A 62 12.72 -17.26 2.79
CA PRO A 62 13.91 -17.66 3.54
C PRO A 62 13.80 -17.48 5.06
N LEU A 63 12.89 -16.64 5.52
CA LEU A 63 12.69 -16.32 6.94
C LEU A 63 11.52 -17.08 7.58
N ARG A 64 10.82 -17.95 6.82
CA ARG A 64 9.59 -18.62 7.27
C ARG A 64 9.70 -19.34 8.62
N ASP A 65 10.87 -19.85 8.94
CA ASP A 65 11.11 -20.56 10.19
C ASP A 65 11.39 -19.63 11.39
N ARG A 66 11.39 -18.29 11.18
CA ARG A 66 11.69 -17.30 12.22
C ARG A 66 10.45 -16.66 12.83
N PHE A 67 9.28 -16.84 12.22
CA PHE A 67 8.00 -16.29 12.68
C PHE A 67 6.89 -17.34 12.54
N LYS A 68 5.75 -17.11 13.15
CA LYS A 68 4.65 -18.08 13.20
C LYS A 68 3.91 -18.21 11.87
N GLY A 69 3.65 -17.07 11.22
CA GLY A 69 2.90 -17.01 9.99
C GLY A 69 2.34 -15.61 9.72
N ALA A 70 1.32 -15.51 8.90
CA ALA A 70 0.79 -14.23 8.45
C ALA A 70 -0.74 -14.18 8.40
N VAL A 71 -1.29 -12.95 8.49
CA VAL A 71 -2.65 -12.61 8.09
C VAL A 71 -2.55 -11.87 6.77
N ALA A 72 -3.27 -12.34 5.75
CA ALA A 72 -3.27 -11.73 4.42
C ALA A 72 -4.48 -10.82 4.22
N SER A 73 -4.28 -9.71 3.51
CA SER A 73 -5.34 -8.77 3.15
C SER A 73 -6.09 -9.13 1.87
N SER A 74 -5.72 -10.23 1.20
CA SER A 74 -6.41 -10.75 0.02
C SER A 74 -6.18 -12.25 -0.16
N GLU A 75 -7.06 -12.90 -0.90
CA GLU A 75 -6.89 -14.31 -1.28
C GLU A 75 -5.60 -14.52 -2.10
N ALA A 76 -5.29 -13.59 -3.02
CA ALA A 76 -4.08 -13.66 -3.83
C ALA A 76 -2.80 -13.63 -2.98
N SER A 77 -2.74 -12.76 -1.96
CA SER A 77 -1.61 -12.72 -1.02
C SER A 77 -1.56 -13.97 -0.14
N ALA A 78 -2.71 -14.49 0.29
CA ALA A 78 -2.80 -15.74 1.05
C ALA A 78 -2.24 -16.94 0.27
N GLU A 79 -2.62 -17.08 -1.00
CA GLU A 79 -2.12 -18.15 -1.87
C GLU A 79 -0.60 -18.05 -2.08
N ARG A 80 -0.09 -16.82 -2.28
CA ARG A 80 1.36 -16.59 -2.46
C ARG A 80 2.14 -16.98 -1.21
N LEU A 81 1.66 -16.61 -0.03
CA LEU A 81 2.27 -16.99 1.26
C LEU A 81 2.29 -18.51 1.45
N LYS A 82 1.15 -19.17 1.20
CA LYS A 82 1.04 -20.64 1.27
C LYS A 82 2.01 -21.34 0.31
N GLY A 83 2.18 -20.77 -0.91
CA GLY A 83 3.14 -21.28 -1.90
C GLY A 83 4.60 -21.25 -1.43
N LEU A 84 4.93 -20.38 -0.46
CA LEU A 84 6.26 -20.31 0.18
C LEU A 84 6.35 -21.13 1.47
N GLY A 85 5.29 -21.87 1.82
CA GLY A 85 5.22 -22.66 3.05
C GLY A 85 5.01 -21.80 4.31
N ILE A 86 4.49 -20.59 4.17
CA ILE A 86 4.14 -19.72 5.28
C ILE A 86 2.68 -19.96 5.67
N GLU A 87 2.44 -20.23 6.95
CA GLU A 87 1.09 -20.44 7.47
C GLU A 87 0.28 -19.15 7.41
N VAL A 88 -0.99 -19.23 6.93
CA VAL A 88 -1.89 -18.09 6.84
C VAL A 88 -3.04 -18.30 7.84
N PHE A 89 -3.17 -17.36 8.75
CA PHE A 89 -4.15 -17.36 9.82
C PHE A 89 -5.35 -16.48 9.48
N GLU A 90 -6.51 -16.90 9.96
CA GLU A 90 -7.68 -16.02 10.06
C GLU A 90 -7.45 -14.97 11.14
N LEU A 91 -7.71 -13.69 10.82
CA LEU A 91 -7.46 -12.56 11.74
C LEU A 91 -8.19 -12.73 13.08
N ASN A 92 -9.39 -13.32 13.07
CA ASN A 92 -10.17 -13.58 14.29
C ASN A 92 -9.52 -14.56 15.28
N HIS A 93 -8.52 -15.32 14.83
CA HIS A 93 -7.78 -16.29 15.65
C HIS A 93 -6.39 -15.79 16.06
N VAL A 94 -6.06 -14.52 15.73
CA VAL A 94 -4.77 -13.91 16.01
C VAL A 94 -4.94 -12.85 17.10
N GLY A 95 -4.10 -12.92 18.14
CA GLY A 95 -4.14 -11.95 19.25
C GLY A 95 -3.46 -10.63 18.89
N ASP A 96 -2.27 -10.71 18.32
CA ASP A 96 -1.40 -9.55 18.04
C ASP A 96 -0.88 -9.60 16.61
N VAL A 97 -0.92 -8.46 15.93
CA VAL A 97 -0.26 -8.22 14.63
C VAL A 97 0.74 -7.07 14.84
N PRO A 98 2.02 -7.37 15.16
CA PRO A 98 2.98 -6.31 15.47
C PRO A 98 3.30 -5.43 14.27
N PHE A 99 3.32 -6.00 13.07
CA PHE A 99 3.63 -5.27 11.82
C PHE A 99 2.64 -5.62 10.73
N TYR A 100 2.21 -4.58 10.00
CA TYR A 100 1.51 -4.70 8.73
C TYR A 100 2.36 -4.04 7.65
N ILE A 101 2.66 -4.75 6.57
CA ILE A 101 3.48 -4.25 5.48
C ILE A 101 2.65 -4.25 4.20
N ASP A 102 2.52 -3.08 3.58
CA ASP A 102 1.71 -2.92 2.37
C ASP A 102 2.18 -1.77 1.50
N GLY A 103 1.77 -1.78 0.23
CA GLY A 103 1.96 -0.68 -0.71
C GLY A 103 0.89 0.40 -0.61
N ALA A 104 1.04 1.43 -1.44
CA ALA A 104 0.03 2.46 -1.64
C ALA A 104 -0.05 2.85 -3.12
N ASP A 105 -1.23 3.31 -3.55
CA ASP A 105 -1.43 3.93 -4.86
C ASP A 105 -0.97 5.38 -4.84
N GLU A 106 -1.19 6.08 -3.72
CA GLU A 106 -0.63 7.39 -3.37
C GLU A 106 -0.29 7.47 -1.88
N VAL A 107 0.73 8.24 -1.54
CA VAL A 107 1.09 8.59 -0.16
C VAL A 107 1.59 10.04 -0.09
N ASN A 108 1.22 10.78 0.95
CA ASN A 108 1.65 12.16 1.16
C ASN A 108 2.60 12.32 2.36
N ALA A 109 3.03 13.56 2.62
CA ALA A 109 3.97 13.90 3.70
C ALA A 109 3.44 13.59 5.13
N HIS A 110 2.12 13.46 5.29
CA HIS A 110 1.48 13.07 6.55
C HIS A 110 1.29 11.56 6.68
N LEU A 111 1.86 10.78 5.76
CA LEU A 111 1.68 9.33 5.63
C LEU A 111 0.21 8.91 5.49
N HIS A 112 -0.65 9.82 5.03
CA HIS A 112 -1.98 9.50 4.55
C HIS A 112 -1.88 8.90 3.14
N MET A 113 -2.75 7.95 2.82
CA MET A 113 -2.64 7.18 1.57
C MET A 113 -3.97 7.06 0.85
N ILE A 114 -3.89 6.84 -0.47
CA ILE A 114 -4.93 6.18 -1.26
C ILE A 114 -4.46 4.77 -1.56
N LYS A 115 -5.34 3.79 -1.33
CA LYS A 115 -5.15 2.38 -1.62
C LYS A 115 -6.40 1.80 -2.28
N GLY A 116 -6.28 0.60 -2.82
CA GLY A 116 -7.42 -0.11 -3.39
C GLY A 116 -7.42 -0.24 -4.92
N GLY A 117 -6.31 0.13 -5.58
CA GLY A 117 -6.12 -0.18 -7.01
C GLY A 117 -6.28 -1.68 -7.31
N GLY A 118 -5.87 -2.55 -6.39
CA GLY A 118 -6.04 -4.00 -6.43
C GLY A 118 -7.38 -4.53 -5.88
N ALA A 119 -8.35 -3.68 -5.57
CA ALA A 119 -9.67 -4.03 -5.02
C ALA A 119 -9.66 -4.75 -3.65
N ALA A 120 -8.57 -4.66 -2.88
CA ALA A 120 -8.40 -5.31 -1.58
C ALA A 120 -8.57 -4.34 -0.38
N LEU A 121 -8.92 -3.08 -0.65
CA LEU A 121 -8.87 -1.96 0.32
C LEU A 121 -9.54 -2.26 1.68
N THR A 122 -10.64 -2.98 1.69
CA THR A 122 -11.40 -3.25 2.92
C THR A 122 -10.63 -4.19 3.85
N ARG A 123 -10.14 -5.32 3.34
CA ARG A 123 -9.33 -6.25 4.13
C ARG A 123 -7.98 -5.64 4.49
N GLU A 124 -7.36 -4.84 3.60
CA GLU A 124 -6.15 -4.06 3.89
C GLU A 124 -6.38 -3.12 5.07
N LYS A 125 -7.50 -2.38 5.08
CA LYS A 125 -7.85 -1.44 6.15
C LYS A 125 -8.11 -2.16 7.47
N ILE A 126 -8.75 -3.31 7.45
CA ILE A 126 -9.00 -4.13 8.64
C ILE A 126 -7.67 -4.59 9.26
N VAL A 127 -6.76 -5.15 8.46
CA VAL A 127 -5.47 -5.63 8.96
C VAL A 127 -4.61 -4.46 9.46
N ALA A 128 -4.61 -3.33 8.74
CA ALA A 128 -3.91 -2.12 9.17
C ALA A 128 -4.41 -1.60 10.51
N ALA A 129 -5.74 -1.63 10.74
CA ALA A 129 -6.35 -1.20 12.00
C ALA A 129 -5.97 -2.09 13.18
N CYS A 130 -5.76 -3.39 12.96
CA CYS A 130 -5.35 -4.35 13.98
C CYS A 130 -3.83 -4.32 14.24
N ALA A 131 -3.04 -3.78 13.31
CA ALA A 131 -1.59 -3.80 13.42
C ALA A 131 -1.08 -2.71 14.37
N LYS A 132 -0.08 -3.06 15.19
CA LYS A 132 0.62 -2.10 16.06
C LYS A 132 1.41 -1.08 15.24
N ARG A 133 2.02 -1.52 14.14
CA ARG A 133 2.85 -0.69 13.26
C ARG A 133 2.55 -0.99 11.79
N PHE A 134 2.16 0.03 11.05
CA PHE A 134 1.94 -0.05 9.61
C PHE A 134 3.16 0.54 8.88
N ILE A 135 3.86 -0.30 8.11
CA ILE A 135 4.98 0.07 7.26
C ILE A 135 4.49 0.14 5.81
N CYS A 136 4.42 1.33 5.27
CA CYS A 136 4.12 1.55 3.85
C CYS A 136 5.41 1.42 3.04
N ILE A 137 5.35 0.63 1.97
CA ILE A 137 6.45 0.43 1.02
C ILE A 137 6.02 0.93 -0.37
N ALA A 138 6.70 1.94 -0.89
CA ALA A 138 6.33 2.57 -2.15
C ALA A 138 7.55 3.04 -2.95
N ASP A 139 7.45 3.08 -4.26
CA ASP A 139 8.40 3.79 -5.11
C ASP A 139 8.06 5.29 -5.16
N GLY A 140 9.03 6.10 -5.56
CA GLY A 140 8.91 7.57 -5.55
C GLY A 140 7.75 8.12 -6.39
N SER A 141 7.25 7.37 -7.39
CA SER A 141 6.11 7.81 -8.21
C SER A 141 4.78 7.86 -7.44
N LYS A 142 4.73 7.20 -6.27
CA LYS A 142 3.55 7.16 -5.39
C LYS A 142 3.48 8.32 -4.40
N TYR A 143 4.57 9.06 -4.24
CA TYR A 143 4.63 10.19 -3.33
C TYR A 143 4.06 11.44 -3.97
N VAL A 144 3.02 12.01 -3.35
CA VAL A 144 2.28 13.16 -3.88
C VAL A 144 2.15 14.25 -2.82
N ALA A 145 2.04 15.52 -3.27
CA ALA A 145 1.78 16.64 -2.39
C ALA A 145 0.33 16.62 -1.84
N GLN A 146 -0.62 16.23 -2.70
CA GLN A 146 -2.04 16.15 -2.38
C GLN A 146 -2.62 14.85 -2.95
N LEU A 147 -3.45 14.16 -2.17
CA LEU A 147 -4.13 12.94 -2.58
C LEU A 147 -5.25 13.22 -3.59
N GLY A 148 -5.47 12.28 -4.53
CA GLY A 148 -6.58 12.34 -5.47
C GLY A 148 -6.20 12.40 -6.94
N ASN A 149 -4.91 12.31 -7.31
CA ASN A 149 -4.51 12.07 -8.70
C ASN A 149 -4.84 10.62 -9.10
N PHE A 150 -4.60 9.67 -8.20
CA PHE A 150 -5.13 8.32 -8.37
C PHE A 150 -6.63 8.32 -8.02
N PRO A 151 -7.51 7.68 -8.83
CA PRO A 151 -8.93 7.64 -8.54
C PRO A 151 -9.19 6.92 -7.21
N LEU A 152 -9.95 7.56 -6.31
CA LEU A 152 -10.24 6.99 -5.00
C LEU A 152 -11.22 5.82 -5.11
N PRO A 153 -10.84 4.59 -4.75
CA PRO A 153 -11.75 3.46 -4.75
C PRO A 153 -12.71 3.51 -3.55
N VAL A 154 -13.97 3.18 -3.80
CA VAL A 154 -15.01 3.02 -2.76
C VAL A 154 -15.65 1.65 -2.92
N GLU A 155 -15.54 0.79 -1.91
CA GLU A 155 -16.21 -0.51 -1.88
C GLU A 155 -17.64 -0.34 -1.40
N VAL A 156 -18.59 -0.89 -2.18
CA VAL A 156 -20.01 -0.70 -1.94
C VAL A 156 -20.77 -2.02 -2.02
N ILE A 157 -21.81 -2.16 -1.21
CA ILE A 157 -22.80 -3.23 -1.36
C ILE A 157 -23.40 -3.13 -2.77
N PRO A 158 -23.49 -4.23 -3.56
CA PRO A 158 -23.89 -4.18 -4.96
C PRO A 158 -25.20 -3.45 -5.23
N MET A 159 -26.24 -3.64 -4.40
CA MET A 159 -27.52 -2.95 -4.57
C MET A 159 -27.46 -1.43 -4.32
N ALA A 160 -26.45 -0.95 -3.58
CA ALA A 160 -26.28 0.47 -3.25
C ALA A 160 -25.48 1.25 -4.31
N ARG A 161 -24.88 0.57 -5.29
CA ARG A 161 -23.91 1.16 -6.23
C ARG A 161 -24.36 2.48 -6.84
N SER A 162 -25.58 2.53 -7.42
CA SER A 162 -26.07 3.74 -8.09
C SER A 162 -26.45 4.84 -7.11
N TYR A 163 -26.94 4.50 -5.92
CA TYR A 163 -27.20 5.46 -4.85
C TYR A 163 -25.91 6.08 -4.34
N VAL A 164 -24.94 5.25 -4.00
CA VAL A 164 -23.63 5.74 -3.53
C VAL A 164 -22.94 6.61 -4.57
N ALA A 165 -22.99 6.23 -5.85
CA ALA A 165 -22.43 7.05 -6.93
C ALA A 165 -23.02 8.46 -6.94
N ARG A 166 -24.35 8.62 -6.79
CA ARG A 166 -25.00 9.95 -6.70
C ARG A 166 -24.56 10.74 -5.47
N GLU A 167 -24.35 10.07 -4.33
CA GLU A 167 -23.85 10.75 -3.13
C GLU A 167 -22.39 11.21 -3.31
N LEU A 168 -21.55 10.42 -3.99
CA LEU A 168 -20.15 10.78 -4.30
C LEU A 168 -20.07 11.98 -5.26
N VAL A 169 -21.00 12.09 -6.22
CA VAL A 169 -21.12 13.30 -7.10
C VAL A 169 -21.37 14.56 -6.25
N LYS A 170 -22.20 14.48 -5.22
CA LYS A 170 -22.46 15.63 -4.32
C LYS A 170 -21.23 16.05 -3.52
N LEU A 171 -20.25 15.15 -3.37
CA LEU A 171 -18.95 15.44 -2.75
C LEU A 171 -17.94 16.03 -3.73
N GLY A 172 -18.28 16.11 -5.02
CA GLY A 172 -17.42 16.65 -6.08
C GLY A 172 -16.63 15.60 -6.86
N ALA A 173 -16.88 14.30 -6.65
CA ALA A 173 -16.21 13.24 -7.38
C ALA A 173 -16.89 12.95 -8.73
N GLU A 174 -16.14 12.35 -9.65
CA GLU A 174 -16.63 11.70 -10.87
C GLU A 174 -16.60 10.18 -10.70
N PRO A 175 -17.69 9.56 -10.17
CA PRO A 175 -17.71 8.14 -9.86
C PRO A 175 -17.90 7.28 -11.11
N VAL A 176 -17.03 6.27 -11.25
CA VAL A 176 -17.09 5.28 -12.34
C VAL A 176 -17.12 3.87 -11.74
N TYR A 177 -18.10 3.06 -12.15
CA TYR A 177 -18.16 1.67 -11.74
C TYR A 177 -16.99 0.86 -12.33
N ARG A 178 -16.23 0.17 -11.49
CA ARG A 178 -15.16 -0.74 -11.92
C ARG A 178 -15.77 -2.04 -12.41
N GLN A 179 -16.09 -2.10 -13.70
CA GLN A 179 -16.75 -3.27 -14.32
C GLN A 179 -15.87 -4.52 -14.27
N GLY A 180 -16.50 -5.68 -14.10
CA GLY A 180 -15.82 -6.98 -14.13
C GLY A 180 -14.99 -7.29 -12.89
N VAL A 181 -15.03 -6.44 -11.85
CA VAL A 181 -14.33 -6.65 -10.59
C VAL A 181 -15.32 -6.91 -9.47
N LEU A 182 -15.12 -8.02 -8.76
CA LEU A 182 -15.71 -8.30 -7.46
C LEU A 182 -14.58 -8.33 -6.43
N THR A 183 -14.80 -7.73 -5.27
CA THR A 183 -13.86 -7.83 -4.15
C THR A 183 -13.90 -9.23 -3.55
N ASP A 184 -12.88 -9.59 -2.76
CA ASP A 184 -12.87 -10.85 -1.99
C ASP A 184 -14.06 -10.94 -0.99
N ASN A 185 -14.78 -9.83 -0.77
CA ASN A 185 -15.97 -9.76 0.06
C ASN A 185 -17.29 -9.85 -0.75
N GLY A 186 -17.20 -10.02 -2.07
CA GLY A 186 -18.36 -10.10 -2.97
C GLY A 186 -19.01 -8.75 -3.29
N ASN A 187 -18.29 -7.66 -3.09
CA ASN A 187 -18.79 -6.30 -3.30
C ASN A 187 -18.28 -5.67 -4.60
N HIS A 188 -18.87 -4.53 -4.97
CA HIS A 188 -18.46 -3.71 -6.11
C HIS A 188 -17.51 -2.59 -5.70
N ILE A 189 -16.74 -2.08 -6.67
CA ILE A 189 -15.90 -0.89 -6.52
C ILE A 189 -16.44 0.23 -7.42
N ILE A 190 -16.50 1.44 -6.85
CA ILE A 190 -16.67 2.70 -7.57
C ILE A 190 -15.34 3.44 -7.46
N ASP A 191 -14.75 3.81 -8.60
CA ASP A 191 -13.57 4.67 -8.66
C ASP A 191 -13.98 6.13 -8.81
N CYS A 192 -13.54 6.99 -7.91
CA CYS A 192 -13.81 8.41 -7.91
C CYS A 192 -12.67 9.15 -8.62
N PHE A 193 -12.92 9.60 -9.84
CA PHE A 193 -11.98 10.39 -10.64
C PHE A 193 -12.12 11.90 -10.34
N ASN A 194 -11.10 12.67 -10.72
CA ASN A 194 -11.06 14.14 -10.61
C ASN A 194 -11.45 14.63 -9.19
N PHE A 195 -10.99 13.94 -8.19
CA PHE A 195 -11.37 14.12 -6.80
C PHE A 195 -10.17 14.45 -5.93
N MET A 196 -9.71 15.71 -5.99
CA MET A 196 -8.63 16.21 -5.14
C MET A 196 -9.12 16.35 -3.70
N ILE A 197 -8.34 15.84 -2.74
CA ILE A 197 -8.76 15.68 -1.34
C ILE A 197 -7.94 16.61 -0.46
N ASP A 198 -8.59 17.66 0.07
CA ASP A 198 -7.94 18.66 0.92
C ASP A 198 -7.79 18.17 2.36
N ASP A 199 -8.84 17.52 2.90
CA ASP A 199 -8.85 16.94 4.25
C ASP A 199 -9.14 15.44 4.16
N PRO A 200 -8.08 14.60 4.06
CA PRO A 200 -8.24 13.15 3.91
C PRO A 200 -8.99 12.49 5.08
N VAL A 201 -8.75 12.93 6.32
CA VAL A 201 -9.38 12.35 7.51
C VAL A 201 -10.89 12.63 7.51
N ALA A 202 -11.29 13.88 7.29
CA ALA A 202 -12.69 14.26 7.24
C ALA A 202 -13.41 13.62 6.05
N MET A 203 -12.75 13.52 4.89
CA MET A 203 -13.32 12.92 3.69
C MET A 203 -13.50 11.40 3.86
N GLU A 204 -12.53 10.69 4.45
CA GLU A 204 -12.64 9.27 4.78
C GLU A 204 -13.88 8.99 5.63
N ALA A 205 -14.06 9.75 6.71
CA ALA A 205 -15.22 9.61 7.60
C ALA A 205 -16.53 9.93 6.89
N ARG A 206 -16.55 10.98 6.06
CA ARG A 206 -17.74 11.41 5.32
C ARG A 206 -18.21 10.37 4.32
N ILE A 207 -17.30 9.77 3.56
CA ILE A 207 -17.65 8.71 2.60
C ILE A 207 -18.11 7.46 3.35
N ASN A 208 -17.46 7.08 4.44
CA ASN A 208 -17.85 5.92 5.25
C ASN A 208 -19.25 6.08 5.89
N SER A 209 -19.75 7.30 6.02
CA SER A 209 -21.11 7.55 6.56
C SER A 209 -22.24 7.37 5.53
N ILE A 210 -21.91 7.18 4.24
CA ILE A 210 -22.91 6.96 3.19
C ILE A 210 -23.45 5.53 3.30
N VAL A 211 -24.78 5.39 3.42
CA VAL A 211 -25.41 4.07 3.49
C VAL A 211 -25.09 3.24 2.26
N GLY A 212 -24.62 2.01 2.47
CA GLY A 212 -24.23 1.09 1.40
C GLY A 212 -22.74 1.14 1.04
N VAL A 213 -21.97 2.10 1.58
CA VAL A 213 -20.52 2.06 1.55
C VAL A 213 -20.03 1.03 2.58
N VAL A 214 -19.13 0.15 2.15
CA VAL A 214 -18.41 -0.74 3.03
C VAL A 214 -17.22 0.00 3.65
N THR A 215 -16.34 0.53 2.81
CA THR A 215 -15.32 1.52 3.16
C THR A 215 -14.74 2.15 1.88
N ASN A 216 -13.80 3.07 2.03
CA ASN A 216 -13.13 3.75 0.92
C ASN A 216 -11.61 3.62 1.02
N GLY A 217 -10.92 3.95 -0.07
CA GLY A 217 -9.49 3.81 -0.22
C GLY A 217 -8.64 4.87 0.49
N LEU A 218 -9.23 5.82 1.21
CA LEU A 218 -8.47 6.73 2.06
C LEU A 218 -8.01 6.01 3.33
N PHE A 219 -6.71 6.02 3.58
CA PHE A 219 -6.07 5.55 4.80
C PHE A 219 -5.45 6.77 5.48
N ALA A 220 -6.27 7.56 6.16
CA ALA A 220 -5.90 8.82 6.79
C ALA A 220 -6.22 8.83 8.28
N ALA A 221 -7.39 8.34 8.70
CA ALA A 221 -7.71 8.13 10.12
C ALA A 221 -6.74 7.13 10.76
N ARG A 222 -6.32 6.11 9.99
CA ARG A 222 -5.21 5.20 10.28
C ARG A 222 -4.26 5.22 9.07
N GLY A 223 -3.33 6.16 9.05
CA GLY A 223 -2.24 6.24 8.07
C GLY A 223 -1.13 5.24 8.36
N ALA A 224 -0.01 5.32 7.63
CA ALA A 224 1.17 4.55 7.95
C ALA A 224 1.93 5.17 9.13
N ASP A 225 2.65 4.35 9.90
CA ASP A 225 3.57 4.79 10.95
C ASP A 225 4.97 5.00 10.38
N VAL A 226 5.30 4.24 9.34
CA VAL A 226 6.58 4.30 8.62
C VAL A 226 6.33 4.24 7.13
N LEU A 227 7.02 5.10 6.39
CA LEU A 227 7.12 5.05 4.93
C LEU A 227 8.55 4.70 4.54
N LEU A 228 8.70 3.66 3.74
CA LEU A 228 9.93 3.32 3.03
C LEU A 228 9.74 3.66 1.56
N LEU A 229 10.35 4.76 1.12
CA LEU A 229 10.18 5.33 -0.20
C LEU A 229 11.40 5.06 -1.07
N GLY A 230 11.24 4.30 -2.15
CA GLY A 230 12.29 4.02 -3.12
C GLY A 230 12.54 5.22 -4.03
N LYS A 231 13.76 5.75 -4.00
CA LYS A 231 14.25 6.83 -4.84
C LYS A 231 15.52 6.40 -5.57
N ALA A 232 15.94 7.17 -6.58
CA ALA A 232 17.14 6.87 -7.35
C ALA A 232 18.39 6.73 -6.46
N GLU A 233 18.47 7.50 -5.37
CA GLU A 233 19.59 7.52 -4.43
C GLU A 233 19.51 6.41 -3.36
N GLY A 234 18.42 5.65 -3.33
CA GLY A 234 18.19 4.60 -2.34
C GLY A 234 16.80 4.66 -1.71
N VAL A 235 16.66 4.02 -0.55
CA VAL A 235 15.39 4.01 0.19
C VAL A 235 15.43 5.06 1.30
N GLU A 236 14.51 6.02 1.20
CA GLU A 236 14.27 7.01 2.24
C GLU A 236 13.26 6.45 3.25
N ARG A 237 13.56 6.60 4.55
CA ARG A 237 12.69 6.19 5.66
C ARG A 237 12.13 7.42 6.36
N THR A 238 10.80 7.53 6.38
CA THR A 238 10.06 8.53 7.16
C THR A 238 9.21 7.83 8.22
N ALA A 239 9.16 8.36 9.44
CA ALA A 239 8.29 7.88 10.51
C ALA A 239 7.64 9.07 11.22
N LEU A 240 6.41 8.93 11.66
CA LEU A 240 5.66 9.87 12.49
C LEU A 240 5.87 9.57 13.97
#